data_82a4cc2c1269d9db29bd0d9156073dec
#
_entry.id   82a4cc2c1269d9db29bd0d9156073dec
#
_cell.length_a   1.000
_cell.length_b   1.000
_cell.length_c   1.000
_cell.angle_alpha   90.00
_cell.angle_beta   90.00
_cell.angle_gamma   90.00
#
_symmetry.space_group_name_H-M   'P 1'
#
loop_
_entity.id
_entity.type
_entity.pdbx_description
1 polymer ?
#
loop_
_entity_poly.entity_id
_entity_poly.type
_entity_poly.pdbx_seq_one_letter_code
_entity_poly.pdbx_strand_id
1 'polypeptide(L)'
;VRAQAVRELQQAAVRLKLNIITELVRGRRLVIVDDSIVRGTTTKAKVNQLREAGAREIHLRISCPPIRNPCYFGVDFARREELVAHGRTTEDVRKYLGVDSLHYLTLEGLLSCMDRPSRDYCTACWSGEYRLDPER
;
A
#
# COMPACT_ATOMS: atom_id res chain seq x y z
N VAL A 1 -18.94 13.39 -15.30
CA VAL A 1 -18.31 13.01 -16.58
C VAL A 1 -16.79 13.16 -16.53
N ARG A 2 -16.19 14.34 -16.19
CA ARG A 2 -14.71 14.52 -16.15
C ARG A 2 -14.00 13.64 -15.12
N ALA A 3 -14.54 13.48 -13.91
CA ALA A 3 -13.92 12.66 -12.86
C ALA A 3 -13.91 11.17 -13.21
N GLN A 4 -14.92 10.70 -13.93
CA GLN A 4 -15.00 9.31 -14.39
C GLN A 4 -13.98 9.03 -15.49
N ALA A 5 -13.86 9.93 -16.48
CA ALA A 5 -12.86 9.81 -17.55
C ALA A 5 -11.41 9.83 -17.00
N VAL A 6 -11.13 10.66 -16.01
CA VAL A 6 -9.80 10.67 -15.34
C VAL A 6 -9.52 9.35 -14.63
N ARG A 7 -10.51 8.78 -13.93
CA ARG A 7 -10.36 7.46 -13.29
C ARG A 7 -10.15 6.34 -14.30
N GLU A 8 -10.85 6.36 -15.42
CA GLU A 8 -10.71 5.37 -16.49
C GLU A 8 -9.32 5.46 -17.15
N LEU A 9 -8.81 6.68 -17.39
CA LEU A 9 -7.44 6.90 -17.88
C LEU A 9 -6.38 6.44 -16.87
N GLN A 10 -6.56 6.68 -15.58
CA GLN A 10 -5.65 6.20 -14.55
C GLN A 10 -5.66 4.67 -14.46
N GLN A 11 -6.83 4.04 -14.54
CA GLN A 11 -6.96 2.58 -14.56
C GLN A 11 -6.34 1.98 -15.82
N ALA A 12 -6.52 2.62 -16.99
CA ALA A 12 -5.88 2.20 -18.24
C ALA A 12 -4.35 2.32 -18.17
N ALA A 13 -3.82 3.40 -17.58
CA ALA A 13 -2.40 3.59 -17.38
C ALA A 13 -1.77 2.55 -16.44
N VAL A 14 -2.50 2.11 -15.40
CA VAL A 14 -2.07 1.01 -14.52
C VAL A 14 -2.09 -0.33 -15.25
N ARG A 15 -3.09 -0.56 -16.11
CA ARG A 15 -3.18 -1.77 -16.95
C ARG A 15 -2.01 -1.87 -17.93
N LEU A 16 -1.55 -0.76 -18.49
CA LEU A 16 -0.40 -0.72 -19.42
C LEU A 16 0.95 -0.97 -18.72
N LYS A 17 1.05 -0.76 -17.40
CA LYS A 17 2.31 -0.91 -16.65
C LYS A 17 2.54 -2.33 -16.09
N LEU A 18 1.53 -3.20 -16.09
CA LEU A 18 1.61 -4.54 -15.52
C LEU A 18 1.06 -5.55 -16.52
N ASN A 19 1.95 -6.22 -17.24
CA ASN A 19 1.59 -7.38 -18.03
C ASN A 19 1.56 -8.62 -17.11
N ILE A 20 0.36 -9.10 -16.81
CA ILE A 20 0.18 -10.34 -16.07
C ILE A 20 0.32 -11.51 -17.05
N ILE A 21 1.26 -12.40 -16.77
CA ILE A 21 1.37 -13.68 -17.49
C ILE A 21 0.32 -14.61 -16.91
N THR A 22 -0.83 -14.71 -17.58
CA THR A 22 -2.01 -15.42 -17.10
C THR A 22 -1.74 -16.88 -16.77
N GLU A 23 -0.85 -17.56 -17.52
CA GLU A 23 -0.46 -18.94 -17.32
C GLU A 23 0.23 -19.15 -15.96
N LEU A 24 0.95 -18.15 -15.46
CA LEU A 24 1.63 -18.21 -14.17
C LEU A 24 0.68 -17.89 -12.99
N VAL A 25 -0.48 -17.30 -13.26
CA VAL A 25 -1.42 -16.79 -12.25
C VAL A 25 -2.63 -17.70 -12.07
N ARG A 26 -3.17 -18.22 -13.17
CA ARG A 26 -4.43 -18.97 -13.19
C ARG A 26 -4.40 -20.18 -12.24
N GLY A 27 -5.38 -20.24 -11.32
CA GLY A 27 -5.53 -21.30 -10.32
C GLY A 27 -4.48 -21.29 -9.21
N ARG A 28 -3.55 -20.32 -9.20
CA ARG A 28 -2.47 -20.26 -8.22
C ARG A 28 -2.87 -19.50 -6.94
N ARG A 29 -2.16 -19.84 -5.86
CA ARG A 29 -2.08 -19.04 -4.64
C ARG A 29 -0.88 -18.13 -4.79
N LEU A 30 -1.11 -16.82 -4.70
CA LEU A 30 -0.08 -15.80 -4.92
C LEU A 30 0.29 -15.15 -3.60
N VAL A 31 1.58 -15.02 -3.33
CA VAL A 31 2.11 -14.12 -2.32
C VAL A 31 2.74 -12.94 -3.05
N ILE A 32 2.21 -11.76 -2.78
CA ILE A 32 2.70 -10.50 -3.35
C ILE A 32 3.42 -9.75 -2.25
N VAL A 33 4.67 -9.39 -2.50
CA VAL A 33 5.46 -8.54 -1.63
C VAL A 33 5.54 -7.15 -2.26
N ASP A 34 5.19 -6.12 -1.49
CA ASP A 34 5.27 -4.72 -1.92
C ASP A 34 5.89 -3.86 -0.81
N ASP A 35 6.42 -2.70 -1.13
CA ASP A 35 7.10 -1.83 -0.17
C ASP A 35 6.10 -1.13 0.76
N SER A 36 5.01 -0.60 0.21
CA SER A 36 4.05 0.20 0.97
C SER A 36 2.66 0.23 0.32
N ILE A 37 1.64 0.53 1.12
CA ILE A 37 0.30 0.88 0.63
C ILE A 37 -0.06 2.26 1.17
N VAL A 38 -0.14 3.26 0.27
CA VAL A 38 -0.51 4.63 0.64
C VAL A 38 -2.03 4.82 0.49
N ARG A 39 -2.51 4.99 -0.73
CA ARG A 39 -3.95 5.20 -1.04
C ARG A 39 -4.70 3.89 -1.30
N GLY A 40 -3.99 2.82 -1.58
CA GLY A 40 -4.53 1.50 -1.89
C GLY A 40 -5.19 1.36 -3.26
N THR A 41 -5.37 2.45 -4.02
CA THR A 41 -6.03 2.43 -5.34
C THR A 41 -5.26 1.61 -6.36
N THR A 42 -3.94 1.81 -6.44
CA THR A 42 -3.05 1.05 -7.33
C THR A 42 -3.01 -0.43 -6.93
N THR A 43 -2.86 -0.70 -5.63
CA THR A 43 -2.84 -2.08 -5.11
C THR A 43 -4.16 -2.80 -5.41
N LYS A 44 -5.30 -2.12 -5.20
CA LYS A 44 -6.62 -2.67 -5.53
C LYS A 44 -6.77 -2.97 -7.01
N ALA A 45 -6.29 -2.08 -7.88
CA ALA A 45 -6.32 -2.32 -9.33
C ALA A 45 -5.47 -3.54 -9.72
N LYS A 46 -4.26 -3.70 -9.15
CA LYS A 46 -3.40 -4.89 -9.34
C LYS A 46 -4.11 -6.17 -8.88
N VAL A 47 -4.73 -6.15 -7.71
CA VAL A 47 -5.47 -7.29 -7.15
C VAL A 47 -6.62 -7.69 -8.07
N ASN A 48 -7.41 -6.73 -8.57
CA ASN A 48 -8.51 -7.01 -9.49
C ASN A 48 -8.00 -7.67 -10.78
N GLN A 49 -6.92 -7.18 -11.37
CA GLN A 49 -6.32 -7.78 -12.57
C GLN A 49 -5.85 -9.23 -12.32
N LEU A 50 -5.27 -9.52 -11.15
CA LEU A 50 -4.85 -10.87 -10.79
C LEU A 50 -6.06 -11.80 -10.59
N ARG A 51 -7.16 -11.30 -10.02
CA ARG A 51 -8.42 -12.06 -9.91
C ARG A 51 -9.02 -12.33 -11.31
N GLU A 52 -9.05 -11.34 -12.18
CA GLU A 52 -9.49 -11.48 -13.57
C GLU A 52 -8.64 -12.50 -14.34
N ALA A 53 -7.32 -12.55 -14.07
CA ALA A 53 -6.41 -13.56 -14.63
C ALA A 53 -6.59 -14.96 -14.02
N GLY A 54 -7.47 -15.12 -13.03
CA GLY A 54 -7.82 -16.40 -12.44
C GLY A 54 -6.99 -16.81 -11.23
N ALA A 55 -6.39 -15.88 -10.49
CA ALA A 55 -5.73 -16.17 -9.23
C ALA A 55 -6.72 -16.79 -8.22
N ARG A 56 -6.36 -17.92 -7.60
CA ARG A 56 -7.18 -18.61 -6.60
C ARG A 56 -7.16 -17.90 -5.26
N GLU A 57 -5.98 -17.54 -4.80
CA GLU A 57 -5.77 -16.81 -3.56
C GLU A 57 -4.71 -15.72 -3.78
N ILE A 58 -4.86 -14.58 -3.08
CA ILE A 58 -3.93 -13.44 -3.13
C ILE A 58 -3.60 -13.02 -1.69
N HIS A 59 -2.34 -13.13 -1.32
CA HIS A 59 -1.81 -12.79 -0.01
C HIS A 59 -0.83 -11.63 -0.15
N LEU A 60 -1.09 -10.50 0.52
CA LEU A 60 -0.18 -9.35 0.52
C LEU A 60 0.74 -9.37 1.73
N ARG A 61 2.01 -9.04 1.49
CA ARG A 61 3.06 -8.86 2.49
C ARG A 61 3.73 -7.53 2.24
N ILE A 62 3.54 -6.58 3.15
CA ILE A 62 4.02 -5.20 3.00
C ILE A 62 5.23 -5.01 3.91
N SER A 63 6.34 -4.57 3.33
CA SER A 63 7.64 -4.47 4.02
C SER A 63 7.79 -3.20 4.86
N CYS A 64 6.69 -2.48 5.13
CA CYS A 64 6.64 -1.39 6.10
C CYS A 64 5.39 -1.49 6.98
N PRO A 65 5.30 -0.72 8.08
CA PRO A 65 4.07 -0.57 8.86
C PRO A 65 2.96 0.15 8.08
N PRO A 66 1.68 0.06 8.50
CA PRO A 66 0.60 0.80 7.89
C PRO A 66 0.86 2.32 7.97
N ILE A 67 0.82 3.01 6.84
CA ILE A 67 0.97 4.47 6.76
C ILE A 67 -0.34 5.11 7.22
N ARG A 68 -0.31 5.74 8.41
CA ARG A 68 -1.49 6.30 9.08
C ARG A 68 -1.47 7.82 9.16
N ASN A 69 -0.29 8.43 9.01
CA ASN A 69 -0.08 9.86 9.18
C ASN A 69 0.58 10.45 7.92
N PRO A 70 0.29 11.73 7.61
CA PRO A 70 0.87 12.39 6.44
C PRO A 70 2.39 12.48 6.52
N CYS A 71 3.04 12.68 5.38
CA CYS A 71 4.42 13.10 5.32
C CYS A 71 4.50 14.61 5.05
N TYR A 72 5.26 15.33 5.89
CA TYR A 72 5.54 16.75 5.70
C TYR A 72 6.98 17.01 5.24
N PHE A 73 7.73 15.95 4.95
CA PHE A 73 9.17 16.00 4.68
C PHE A 73 9.54 15.50 3.27
N GLY A 74 8.63 15.63 2.31
CA GLY A 74 8.93 15.45 0.89
C GLY A 74 8.29 14.26 0.18
N VAL A 75 7.54 13.39 0.86
CA VAL A 75 6.78 12.34 0.18
C VAL A 75 5.34 12.81 -0.09
N ASP A 76 4.82 12.57 -1.30
CA ASP A 76 3.50 13.05 -1.75
C ASP A 76 2.35 12.25 -1.15
N PHE A 77 2.13 12.40 0.15
CA PHE A 77 0.90 12.02 0.85
C PHE A 77 0.64 12.93 2.06
N ALA A 78 0.36 14.19 1.75
CA ALA A 78 0.19 15.24 2.75
C ALA A 78 -1.16 15.24 3.48
N ARG A 79 -2.16 14.47 3.02
CA ARG A 79 -3.53 14.48 3.59
C ARG A 79 -3.88 13.13 4.18
N ARG A 80 -4.39 13.15 5.42
CA ARG A 80 -4.78 11.94 6.17
C ARG A 80 -5.90 11.15 5.49
N GLU A 81 -6.86 11.85 4.90
CA GLU A 81 -8.05 11.28 4.27
C GLU A 81 -7.70 10.42 3.05
N GLU A 82 -6.53 10.65 2.46
CA GLU A 82 -6.04 9.87 1.32
C GLU A 82 -5.39 8.54 1.73
N LEU A 83 -5.00 8.41 3.01
CA LEU A 83 -4.31 7.23 3.50
C LEU A 83 -5.29 6.08 3.76
N VAL A 84 -5.09 4.96 3.07
CA VAL A 84 -6.01 3.81 3.19
C VAL A 84 -6.06 3.23 4.60
N ALA A 85 -4.97 3.33 5.37
CA ALA A 85 -4.87 2.82 6.73
C ALA A 85 -5.28 3.83 7.81
N HIS A 86 -5.60 5.10 7.44
CA HIS A 86 -6.05 6.09 8.40
C HIS A 86 -7.43 5.72 8.94
N GLY A 87 -7.57 5.60 10.28
CA GLY A 87 -8.82 5.23 10.94
C GLY A 87 -9.33 3.81 10.63
N ARG A 88 -8.53 2.96 9.99
CA ARG A 88 -8.91 1.60 9.63
C ARG A 88 -7.99 0.57 10.27
N THR A 89 -8.57 -0.61 10.56
CA THR A 89 -7.80 -1.80 10.96
C THR A 89 -7.15 -2.44 9.73
N THR A 90 -6.17 -3.29 9.94
CA THR A 90 -5.57 -4.11 8.86
C THR A 90 -6.63 -4.97 8.17
N GLU A 91 -7.62 -5.44 8.92
CA GLU A 91 -8.72 -6.24 8.37
C GLU A 91 -9.64 -5.41 7.45
N ASP A 92 -9.91 -4.15 7.79
CA ASP A 92 -10.69 -3.26 6.93
C ASP A 92 -9.94 -2.96 5.62
N VAL A 93 -8.62 -2.75 5.70
CA VAL A 93 -7.79 -2.56 4.51
C VAL A 93 -7.75 -3.84 3.68
N ARG A 94 -7.63 -5.02 4.30
CA ARG A 94 -7.70 -6.31 3.61
C ARG A 94 -8.99 -6.46 2.80
N LYS A 95 -10.13 -6.19 3.46
CA LYS A 95 -11.47 -6.25 2.82
C LYS A 95 -11.58 -5.25 1.67
N TYR A 96 -11.11 -4.01 1.88
CA TYR A 96 -11.11 -2.97 0.85
C TYR A 96 -10.32 -3.39 -0.39
N LEU A 97 -9.15 -4.03 -0.21
CA LEU A 97 -8.28 -4.47 -1.30
C LEU A 97 -8.79 -5.75 -1.99
N GLY A 98 -9.64 -6.56 -1.32
CA GLY A 98 -10.17 -7.81 -1.86
C GLY A 98 -9.17 -8.96 -1.85
N VAL A 99 -8.23 -8.96 -0.88
CA VAL A 99 -7.21 -10.00 -0.74
C VAL A 99 -7.57 -11.01 0.37
N ASP A 100 -7.03 -12.23 0.27
CA ASP A 100 -7.29 -13.30 1.23
C ASP A 100 -6.54 -13.10 2.55
N SER A 101 -5.33 -12.51 2.51
CA SER A 101 -4.65 -12.05 3.70
C SER A 101 -3.79 -10.81 3.44
N LEU A 102 -3.63 -9.98 4.47
CA LEU A 102 -2.78 -8.80 4.47
C LEU A 102 -1.97 -8.76 5.76
N HIS A 103 -0.65 -8.65 5.62
CA HIS A 103 0.25 -8.44 6.75
C HIS A 103 1.24 -7.33 6.42
N TYR A 104 1.48 -6.49 7.40
CA TYR A 104 2.49 -5.44 7.39
C TYR A 104 3.66 -5.84 8.27
N LEU A 105 4.85 -5.40 7.93
CA LEU A 105 5.98 -5.46 8.84
C LEU A 105 5.71 -4.53 10.03
N THR A 106 6.12 -4.92 11.23
CA THR A 106 6.03 -4.05 12.40
C THR A 106 7.09 -2.95 12.32
N LEU A 107 6.88 -1.82 13.02
CA LEU A 107 7.88 -0.76 13.08
C LEU A 107 9.20 -1.26 13.69
N GLU A 108 9.10 -2.05 14.76
CA GLU A 108 10.24 -2.69 15.40
C GLU A 108 10.97 -3.62 14.41
N GLY A 109 10.24 -4.49 13.71
CA GLY A 109 10.81 -5.38 12.69
C GLY A 109 11.49 -4.62 11.57
N LEU A 110 10.90 -3.50 11.11
CA LEU A 110 11.51 -2.65 10.09
C LEU A 110 12.83 -2.04 10.61
N LEU A 111 12.80 -1.45 11.79
CA LEU A 111 13.98 -0.79 12.38
C LEU A 111 15.09 -1.77 12.73
N SER A 112 14.76 -3.03 13.06
CA SER A 112 15.77 -4.07 13.34
C SER A 112 16.57 -4.49 12.10
N CYS A 113 16.06 -4.21 10.90
CA CYS A 113 16.77 -4.47 9.63
C CYS A 113 17.72 -3.34 9.21
N MET A 114 17.75 -2.23 9.99
CA MET A 114 18.55 -1.06 9.65
C MET A 114 19.94 -1.13 10.28
N ASP A 115 20.91 -0.52 9.62
CA ASP A 115 22.32 -0.49 10.00
C ASP A 115 22.69 0.62 11.00
N ARG A 116 21.75 1.55 11.27
CA ARG A 116 21.92 2.67 12.20
C ARG A 116 20.93 2.61 13.36
N PRO A 117 21.20 3.33 14.46
CA PRO A 117 20.25 3.47 15.54
C PRO A 117 18.89 3.96 15.07
N SER A 118 17.81 3.44 15.62
CA SER A 118 16.42 3.77 15.23
C SER A 118 16.11 5.28 15.29
N ARG A 119 16.78 6.03 16.19
CA ARG A 119 16.66 7.47 16.32
C ARG A 119 17.12 8.25 15.08
N ASP A 120 17.93 7.64 14.19
CA ASP A 120 18.46 8.30 13.00
C ASP A 120 17.48 8.24 11.83
N TYR A 121 16.38 7.48 11.97
CA TYR A 121 15.35 7.36 10.94
C TYR A 121 14.08 8.13 11.28
N CYS A 122 13.44 8.70 10.26
CA CYS A 122 12.13 9.29 10.41
C CYS A 122 11.05 8.20 10.36
N THR A 123 10.21 8.13 11.38
CA THR A 123 9.11 7.16 11.49
C THR A 123 7.74 7.84 11.56
N ALA A 124 7.65 9.15 11.36
CA ALA A 124 6.47 9.97 11.64
C ALA A 124 5.20 9.50 10.89
N CYS A 125 5.32 9.04 9.64
CA CYS A 125 4.18 8.55 8.88
C CYS A 125 3.56 7.26 9.46
N TRP A 126 4.29 6.52 10.28
CA TRP A 126 3.85 5.32 10.98
C TRP A 126 3.50 5.60 12.44
N SER A 127 4.40 6.29 13.18
CA SER A 127 4.25 6.56 14.62
C SER A 127 3.34 7.75 14.94
N GLY A 128 3.25 8.75 14.05
CA GLY A 128 2.62 10.03 14.33
C GLY A 128 3.51 11.01 15.10
N GLU A 129 4.75 10.61 15.42
CA GLU A 129 5.70 11.44 16.15
C GLU A 129 6.59 12.22 15.19
N TYR A 130 6.32 13.52 15.04
CA TYR A 130 7.08 14.42 14.18
C TYR A 130 8.19 15.09 14.99
N ARG A 131 9.43 15.00 14.53
CA ARG A 131 10.60 15.63 15.19
C ARG A 131 10.63 17.14 15.03
N LEU A 132 10.00 17.64 13.99
CA LEU A 132 9.83 19.07 13.72
C LEU A 132 8.34 19.35 13.68
N ASP A 133 7.95 20.52 14.18
CA ASP A 133 6.56 20.96 14.08
C ASP A 133 6.23 21.25 12.59
N PRO A 134 5.31 20.52 11.99
CA PRO A 134 4.99 20.70 10.57
C PRO A 134 4.25 22.01 10.27
N GLU A 135 3.80 22.74 11.32
CA GLU A 135 3.11 24.02 11.20
C GLU A 135 4.03 25.25 11.40
N ARG A 136 5.35 25.03 11.58
CA ARG A 136 6.35 26.10 11.74
C ARG A 136 7.22 26.27 10.51
#